data_2e0e7431092cacb6218c5810c77063f2
#
_entry.id   2e0e7431092cacb6218c5810c77063f2
#
_cell.length_a   1.000
_cell.length_b   1.000
_cell.length_c   1.000
_cell.angle_alpha   90.00
_cell.angle_beta   90.00
_cell.angle_gamma   90.00
#
_symmetry.space_group_name_H-M   'P 1'
#
loop_
_entity.id
_entity.type
_entity.pdbx_description
1 polymer ?
#
loop_
_entity_poly.entity_id
_entity_poly.type
_entity_poly.pdbx_seq_one_letter_code
_entity_poly.pdbx_strand_id
1 'polypeptide(L)'
;MKNTSSLILFLLFLFACTPSPEEQARKLLEKSVAVHGGQEAWKNLKGIKFRKWTRLFDAEGKVESEVDQWHEFRMAPKFEGSISWTKDSVAHSMSWDGFIFRYQMGANEVLNADFLAEKRKDFDAAFYTVAQPWKLLDQGGQLSYEGRKFLENGVEAEYIRVEYGPGKDTWWYYFDPHTYILLGTEVQLKDHRSLIYDLKSEQADNLLFHGTRESWRVDESGNRLFLRAEYRYYNFELVY
;
A
#
# COMPACT_ATOMS: atom_id res chain seq x y z
N MET A 1 -45.27 64.44 1.68
CA MET A 1 -45.00 63.19 0.95
C MET A 1 -43.55 62.82 1.21
N LYS A 2 -43.29 61.83 2.11
CA LYS A 2 -41.97 61.37 2.45
C LYS A 2 -41.79 60.00 1.82
N ASN A 3 -40.93 59.90 0.79
CA ASN A 3 -40.53 58.63 0.17
C ASN A 3 -39.47 57.97 1.05
N THR A 4 -39.79 56.87 1.69
CA THR A 4 -38.86 55.97 2.37
C THR A 4 -38.44 54.87 1.37
N SER A 5 -37.27 55.04 0.77
CA SER A 5 -36.64 53.94 -0.04
C SER A 5 -36.11 52.85 0.91
N SER A 6 -36.75 51.70 0.87
CA SER A 6 -36.33 50.51 1.58
C SER A 6 -35.20 49.81 0.78
N LEU A 7 -33.97 49.92 1.31
CA LEU A 7 -32.77 49.24 0.73
C LEU A 7 -32.78 47.77 1.21
N ILE A 8 -33.23 46.82 0.36
CA ILE A 8 -33.17 45.41 0.64
C ILE A 8 -31.72 44.96 0.37
N LEU A 9 -30.99 44.74 1.46
CA LEU A 9 -29.64 44.17 1.46
C LEU A 9 -29.74 42.68 1.21
N PHE A 10 -29.45 42.24 -0.04
CA PHE A 10 -29.43 40.84 -0.43
C PHE A 10 -28.10 40.21 0.06
N LEU A 11 -28.11 39.56 1.23
CA LEU A 11 -26.97 38.80 1.74
C LEU A 11 -26.85 37.51 0.89
N LEU A 12 -25.94 37.52 -0.09
CA LEU A 12 -25.48 36.32 -0.80
C LEU A 12 -24.65 35.46 0.20
N PHE A 13 -25.27 34.48 0.83
CA PHE A 13 -24.56 33.42 1.50
C PHE A 13 -23.83 32.58 0.44
N LEU A 14 -22.56 32.87 0.26
CA LEU A 14 -21.63 31.95 -0.42
C LEU A 14 -21.51 30.68 0.45
N PHE A 15 -22.32 29.69 0.18
CA PHE A 15 -22.09 28.34 0.68
C PHE A 15 -20.79 27.85 0.04
N ALA A 16 -19.67 28.08 0.73
CA ALA A 16 -18.44 27.38 0.41
C ALA A 16 -18.71 25.88 0.63
N CYS A 17 -18.89 25.13 -0.45
CA CYS A 17 -19.08 23.68 -0.41
C CYS A 17 -17.78 23.10 0.16
N THR A 18 -17.77 22.68 1.41
CA THR A 18 -16.64 21.99 2.02
C THR A 18 -16.52 20.64 1.30
N PRO A 19 -15.34 20.27 0.76
CA PRO A 19 -15.17 19.00 0.09
C PRO A 19 -15.55 17.84 1.00
N SER A 20 -16.19 16.81 0.44
CA SER A 20 -16.51 15.60 1.18
C SER A 20 -15.24 14.90 1.70
N PRO A 21 -15.32 14.05 2.74
CA PRO A 21 -14.17 13.24 3.19
C PRO A 21 -13.57 12.38 2.06
N GLU A 22 -14.40 11.87 1.15
CA GLU A 22 -13.93 11.12 -0.02
C GLU A 22 -13.15 12.01 -1.01
N GLU A 23 -13.66 13.21 -1.32
CA GLU A 23 -12.97 14.16 -2.20
C GLU A 23 -11.63 14.63 -1.60
N GLN A 24 -11.58 14.82 -0.28
CA GLN A 24 -10.35 15.19 0.43
C GLN A 24 -9.33 14.04 0.38
N ALA A 25 -9.77 12.79 0.61
CA ALA A 25 -8.94 11.60 0.52
C ALA A 25 -8.37 11.44 -0.89
N ARG A 26 -9.19 11.58 -1.92
CA ARG A 26 -8.77 11.52 -3.31
C ARG A 26 -7.73 12.57 -3.67
N LYS A 27 -7.93 13.82 -3.24
CA LYS A 27 -6.95 14.90 -3.45
C LYS A 27 -5.62 14.63 -2.75
N LEU A 28 -5.64 14.06 -1.53
CA LEU A 28 -4.42 13.67 -0.83
C LEU A 28 -3.68 12.56 -1.57
N LEU A 29 -4.39 11.54 -2.05
CA LEU A 29 -3.82 10.48 -2.87
C LEU A 29 -3.24 10.98 -4.19
N GLU A 30 -3.93 11.89 -4.89
CA GLU A 30 -3.43 12.48 -6.14
C GLU A 30 -2.11 13.23 -5.91
N LYS A 31 -1.98 13.97 -4.80
CA LYS A 31 -0.73 14.63 -4.42
C LYS A 31 0.36 13.60 -4.11
N SER A 32 0.02 12.54 -3.36
CA SER A 32 0.96 11.46 -3.06
C SER A 32 1.43 10.76 -4.34
N VAL A 33 0.51 10.40 -5.23
CA VAL A 33 0.86 9.81 -6.53
C VAL A 33 1.77 10.74 -7.35
N ALA A 34 1.51 12.05 -7.34
CA ALA A 34 2.34 13.01 -8.07
C ALA A 34 3.81 13.01 -7.57
N VAL A 35 4.03 13.00 -6.25
CA VAL A 35 5.40 12.98 -5.68
C VAL A 35 6.06 11.61 -5.79
N HIS A 36 5.30 10.54 -5.97
CA HIS A 36 5.84 9.20 -6.26
C HIS A 36 6.14 8.98 -7.75
N GLY A 37 6.10 10.02 -8.59
CA GLY A 37 6.45 9.98 -10.01
C GLY A 37 5.28 10.12 -10.97
N GLY A 38 4.04 10.19 -10.43
CA GLY A 38 2.84 10.49 -11.20
C GLY A 38 2.13 9.26 -11.78
N GLN A 39 0.84 9.46 -12.07
CA GLN A 39 -0.03 8.38 -12.57
C GLN A 39 0.34 7.97 -14.01
N GLU A 40 0.77 8.89 -14.85
CA GLU A 40 1.12 8.61 -16.24
C GLU A 40 2.40 7.75 -16.34
N ALA A 41 3.42 8.05 -15.53
CA ALA A 41 4.63 7.23 -15.49
C ALA A 41 4.32 5.79 -15.05
N TRP A 42 3.46 5.64 -14.03
CA TRP A 42 2.99 4.33 -13.59
C TRP A 42 2.19 3.59 -14.67
N LYS A 43 1.25 4.25 -15.36
CA LYS A 43 0.46 3.63 -16.45
C LYS A 43 1.30 3.21 -17.66
N ASN A 44 2.38 3.91 -17.94
CA ASN A 44 3.28 3.60 -19.04
C ASN A 44 4.22 2.43 -18.72
N LEU A 45 4.33 2.05 -17.45
CA LEU A 45 5.16 0.95 -16.99
C LEU A 45 4.55 -0.39 -17.46
N LYS A 46 5.29 -1.15 -18.26
CA LYS A 46 4.87 -2.47 -18.76
C LYS A 46 5.34 -3.61 -17.90
N GLY A 47 6.39 -3.41 -17.12
CA GLY A 47 6.91 -4.41 -16.21
C GLY A 47 7.80 -3.82 -15.13
N ILE A 48 7.88 -4.55 -14.03
CA ILE A 48 8.72 -4.21 -12.88
C ILE A 48 9.35 -5.48 -12.32
N LYS A 49 10.64 -5.43 -12.06
CA LYS A 49 11.38 -6.48 -11.37
C LYS A 49 12.13 -5.87 -10.21
N PHE A 50 12.17 -6.56 -9.08
CA PHE A 50 12.87 -6.09 -7.87
C PHE A 50 13.16 -7.25 -6.93
N ARG A 51 14.03 -7.01 -5.95
CA ARG A 51 14.22 -7.92 -4.82
C ARG A 51 13.49 -7.44 -3.59
N LYS A 52 12.93 -8.39 -2.84
CA LYS A 52 12.34 -8.17 -1.52
C LYS A 52 12.96 -9.11 -0.51
N TRP A 53 13.74 -8.55 0.40
CA TRP A 53 14.19 -9.27 1.58
C TRP A 53 13.17 -9.07 2.70
N THR A 54 12.85 -10.15 3.41
CA THR A 54 11.92 -10.16 4.54
C THR A 54 12.53 -10.95 5.69
N ARG A 55 12.47 -10.38 6.91
CA ARG A 55 12.77 -11.08 8.16
C ARG A 55 11.56 -11.00 9.07
N LEU A 56 11.11 -12.14 9.57
CA LEU A 56 9.99 -12.23 10.50
C LEU A 56 10.50 -12.54 11.90
N PHE A 57 9.82 -11.97 12.90
CA PHE A 57 10.11 -12.17 14.32
C PHE A 57 8.88 -12.68 15.06
N ASP A 58 9.11 -13.50 16.07
CA ASP A 58 8.10 -13.85 17.07
C ASP A 58 7.91 -12.74 18.11
N ALA A 59 7.01 -12.96 19.07
CA ALA A 59 6.70 -11.98 20.11
C ALA A 59 7.86 -11.74 21.09
N GLU A 60 8.80 -12.67 21.20
CA GLU A 60 10.01 -12.60 22.00
C GLU A 60 11.18 -11.92 21.27
N GLY A 61 10.98 -11.53 20.00
CA GLY A 61 11.98 -10.90 19.15
C GLY A 61 12.97 -11.87 18.50
N LYS A 62 12.70 -13.17 18.54
CA LYS A 62 13.52 -14.18 17.86
C LYS A 62 13.17 -14.24 16.38
N VAL A 63 14.17 -14.41 15.53
CA VAL A 63 13.97 -14.60 14.09
C VAL A 63 13.28 -15.94 13.82
N GLU A 64 12.07 -15.88 13.26
CA GLU A 64 11.31 -17.05 12.81
C GLU A 64 11.72 -17.49 11.40
N SER A 65 11.94 -16.51 10.52
CA SER A 65 12.33 -16.78 9.14
C SER A 65 13.00 -15.58 8.50
N GLU A 66 13.83 -15.87 7.51
CA GLU A 66 14.46 -14.87 6.65
C GLU A 66 14.42 -15.37 5.21
N VAL A 67 14.01 -14.52 4.28
CA VAL A 67 13.92 -14.87 2.85
C VAL A 67 14.22 -13.65 2.00
N ASP A 68 14.91 -13.89 0.89
CA ASP A 68 15.18 -12.90 -0.13
C ASP A 68 14.62 -13.39 -1.47
N GLN A 69 13.68 -12.64 -2.02
CA GLN A 69 12.85 -13.05 -3.15
C GLN A 69 13.08 -12.14 -4.35
N TRP A 70 13.14 -12.71 -5.54
CA TRP A 70 12.94 -12.00 -6.80
C TRP A 70 11.46 -11.90 -7.10
N HIS A 71 10.99 -10.70 -7.35
CA HIS A 71 9.65 -10.39 -7.82
C HIS A 71 9.74 -9.85 -9.24
N GLU A 72 8.93 -10.37 -10.14
CA GLU A 72 8.81 -9.91 -11.52
C GLU A 72 7.34 -9.85 -11.90
N PHE A 73 6.86 -8.67 -12.31
CA PHE A 73 5.50 -8.46 -12.74
C PHE A 73 5.49 -7.78 -14.11
N ARG A 74 4.75 -8.34 -15.03
CA ARG A 74 4.43 -7.75 -16.33
C ARG A 74 3.00 -7.24 -16.29
N MET A 75 2.79 -5.96 -16.56
CA MET A 75 1.49 -5.30 -16.47
C MET A 75 0.78 -5.18 -17.81
N ALA A 76 1.54 -5.19 -18.93
CA ALA A 76 1.01 -5.12 -20.27
C ALA A 76 1.70 -6.16 -21.19
N PRO A 77 0.99 -6.73 -22.22
CA PRO A 77 -0.41 -6.48 -22.59
C PRO A 77 -1.44 -7.12 -21.65
N LYS A 78 -1.03 -8.07 -20.80
CA LYS A 78 -1.84 -8.67 -19.73
C LYS A 78 -1.02 -8.79 -18.45
N PHE A 79 -1.68 -8.83 -17.32
CA PHE A 79 -1.02 -9.01 -16.04
C PHE A 79 -0.53 -10.45 -15.88
N GLU A 80 0.78 -10.59 -15.72
CA GLU A 80 1.48 -11.84 -15.41
C GLU A 80 2.56 -11.55 -14.38
N GLY A 81 3.11 -12.58 -13.74
CA GLY A 81 4.25 -12.38 -12.86
C GLY A 81 4.76 -13.64 -12.23
N SER A 82 5.91 -13.50 -11.56
CA SER A 82 6.53 -14.56 -10.77
C SER A 82 7.19 -14.00 -9.52
N ILE A 83 7.23 -14.82 -8.46
CA ILE A 83 8.04 -14.58 -7.28
C ILE A 83 8.86 -15.85 -7.03
N SER A 84 10.18 -15.72 -6.92
CA SER A 84 11.08 -16.86 -6.75
C SER A 84 12.11 -16.64 -5.66
N TRP A 85 12.49 -17.71 -4.97
CA TRP A 85 13.50 -17.72 -3.91
C TRP A 85 14.10 -19.10 -3.72
N THR A 86 15.15 -19.18 -2.92
CA THR A 86 15.71 -20.45 -2.44
C THR A 86 15.51 -20.53 -0.93
N LYS A 87 15.03 -21.66 -0.44
CA LYS A 87 14.93 -21.98 0.99
C LYS A 87 15.46 -23.40 1.21
N ASP A 88 16.35 -23.57 2.18
CA ASP A 88 16.96 -24.87 2.54
C ASP A 88 17.51 -25.61 1.29
N SER A 89 18.19 -24.88 0.41
CA SER A 89 18.74 -25.36 -0.89
C SER A 89 17.69 -25.82 -1.90
N VAL A 90 16.39 -25.61 -1.63
CA VAL A 90 15.32 -25.91 -2.57
C VAL A 90 14.85 -24.60 -3.23
N ALA A 91 14.77 -24.62 -4.56
CA ALA A 91 14.20 -23.49 -5.31
C ALA A 91 12.67 -23.50 -5.18
N HIS A 92 12.10 -22.35 -4.86
CA HIS A 92 10.66 -22.14 -4.82
C HIS A 92 10.27 -21.07 -5.82
N SER A 93 9.13 -21.25 -6.46
CA SER A 93 8.53 -20.20 -7.27
C SER A 93 7.01 -20.25 -7.25
N MET A 94 6.38 -19.10 -7.33
CA MET A 94 4.97 -18.93 -7.61
C MET A 94 4.82 -18.03 -8.84
N SER A 95 3.89 -18.37 -9.72
CA SER A 95 3.70 -17.65 -10.99
C SER A 95 2.23 -17.56 -11.38
N TRP A 96 1.89 -16.47 -12.02
CA TRP A 96 0.62 -16.21 -12.67
C TRP A 96 0.85 -15.88 -14.15
N ASP A 97 0.28 -16.67 -15.05
CA ASP A 97 0.42 -16.49 -16.51
C ASP A 97 -0.74 -15.72 -17.15
N GLY A 98 -1.57 -15.09 -16.33
CA GLY A 98 -2.80 -14.39 -16.73
C GLY A 98 -4.06 -15.28 -16.66
N PHE A 99 -3.91 -16.61 -16.47
CA PHE A 99 -5.01 -17.57 -16.41
C PHE A 99 -4.86 -18.57 -15.27
N ILE A 100 -3.65 -19.10 -15.05
CA ILE A 100 -3.38 -20.19 -14.10
C ILE A 100 -2.30 -19.73 -13.12
N PHE A 101 -2.56 -19.93 -11.84
CA PHE A 101 -1.58 -19.77 -10.78
C PHE A 101 -0.90 -21.12 -10.50
N ARG A 102 0.44 -21.11 -10.44
CA ARG A 102 1.26 -22.28 -10.16
C ARG A 102 2.22 -22.02 -9.02
N TYR A 103 2.53 -23.06 -8.27
CA TYR A 103 3.59 -23.07 -7.28
C TYR A 103 4.50 -24.27 -7.51
N GLN A 104 5.81 -24.03 -7.54
CA GLN A 104 6.82 -25.06 -7.69
C GLN A 104 7.76 -25.09 -6.47
N MET A 105 8.15 -26.29 -6.08
CA MET A 105 9.13 -26.57 -5.04
C MET A 105 10.17 -27.56 -5.60
N GLY A 106 11.35 -27.07 -5.95
CA GLY A 106 12.32 -27.82 -6.75
C GLY A 106 11.73 -28.22 -8.10
N ALA A 107 11.75 -29.52 -8.42
CA ALA A 107 11.18 -30.06 -9.64
C ALA A 107 9.67 -30.39 -9.52
N ASN A 108 9.06 -30.23 -8.35
CA ASN A 108 7.69 -30.65 -8.09
C ASN A 108 6.72 -29.47 -8.16
N GLU A 109 5.62 -29.65 -8.91
CA GLU A 109 4.48 -28.74 -8.89
C GLU A 109 3.55 -29.10 -7.71
N VAL A 110 3.13 -28.09 -6.93
CA VAL A 110 2.19 -28.25 -5.83
C VAL A 110 0.77 -28.14 -6.35
N LEU A 111 -0.04 -29.18 -6.13
CA LEU A 111 -1.41 -29.26 -6.65
C LEU A 111 -2.49 -29.07 -5.57
N ASN A 112 -2.13 -28.86 -4.31
CA ASN A 112 -3.09 -28.62 -3.22
C ASN A 112 -3.82 -27.29 -3.44
N ALA A 113 -5.14 -27.35 -3.65
CA ALA A 113 -5.95 -26.19 -4.01
C ALA A 113 -6.00 -25.11 -2.92
N ASP A 114 -6.08 -25.50 -1.64
CA ASP A 114 -6.14 -24.55 -0.52
C ASP A 114 -4.81 -23.83 -0.36
N PHE A 115 -3.71 -24.55 -0.44
CA PHE A 115 -2.36 -23.98 -0.44
C PHE A 115 -2.17 -23.00 -1.61
N LEU A 116 -2.58 -23.37 -2.82
CA LEU A 116 -2.49 -22.49 -3.99
C LEU A 116 -3.34 -21.23 -3.84
N ALA A 117 -4.54 -21.34 -3.25
CA ALA A 117 -5.41 -20.20 -2.99
C ALA A 117 -4.78 -19.21 -2.00
N GLU A 118 -4.11 -19.72 -0.94
CA GLU A 118 -3.36 -18.85 0.00
C GLU A 118 -2.16 -18.19 -0.67
N LYS A 119 -1.35 -18.96 -1.41
CA LYS A 119 -0.18 -18.41 -2.12
C LYS A 119 -0.56 -17.42 -3.20
N ARG A 120 -1.73 -17.57 -3.81
CA ARG A 120 -2.27 -16.56 -4.73
C ARG A 120 -2.57 -15.24 -4.03
N LYS A 121 -3.09 -15.26 -2.81
CA LYS A 121 -3.29 -14.04 -2.01
C LYS A 121 -1.96 -13.37 -1.68
N ASP A 122 -0.93 -14.15 -1.30
CA ASP A 122 0.42 -13.65 -1.06
C ASP A 122 1.00 -12.96 -2.31
N PHE A 123 0.82 -13.58 -3.47
CA PHE A 123 1.27 -13.05 -4.76
C PHE A 123 0.56 -11.73 -5.11
N ASP A 124 -0.77 -11.69 -5.00
CA ASP A 124 -1.56 -10.50 -5.28
C ASP A 124 -1.24 -9.35 -4.30
N ALA A 125 -1.06 -9.66 -3.01
CA ALA A 125 -0.65 -8.70 -1.98
C ALA A 125 0.75 -8.13 -2.25
N ALA A 126 1.68 -8.94 -2.76
CA ALA A 126 3.02 -8.48 -3.10
C ALA A 126 3.00 -7.44 -4.22
N PHE A 127 2.22 -7.67 -5.29
CA PHE A 127 2.04 -6.68 -6.35
C PHE A 127 1.31 -5.44 -5.84
N TYR A 128 0.21 -5.61 -5.09
CA TYR A 128 -0.54 -4.48 -4.53
C TYR A 128 0.33 -3.58 -3.67
N THR A 129 1.22 -4.16 -2.86
CA THR A 129 2.12 -3.39 -1.99
C THR A 129 3.10 -2.55 -2.80
N VAL A 130 3.80 -3.14 -3.78
CA VAL A 130 4.79 -2.39 -4.58
C VAL A 130 4.14 -1.33 -5.46
N ALA A 131 2.86 -1.50 -5.80
CA ALA A 131 2.08 -0.56 -6.61
C ALA A 131 1.44 0.60 -5.80
N GLN A 132 1.73 0.73 -4.51
CA GLN A 132 1.30 1.87 -3.71
C GLN A 132 2.22 3.09 -3.94
N PRO A 133 1.65 4.34 -3.99
CA PRO A 133 0.25 4.68 -3.75
C PRO A 133 -0.65 4.61 -5.00
N TRP A 134 -0.14 4.34 -6.21
CA TRP A 134 -0.90 4.41 -7.47
C TRP A 134 -2.17 3.53 -7.45
N LYS A 135 -2.05 2.33 -6.90
CA LYS A 135 -3.16 1.36 -6.80
C LYS A 135 -4.31 1.82 -5.90
N LEU A 136 -4.06 2.77 -4.99
CA LEU A 136 -5.09 3.32 -4.11
C LEU A 136 -6.09 4.23 -4.86
N LEU A 137 -5.73 4.72 -6.06
CA LEU A 137 -6.63 5.48 -6.93
C LEU A 137 -7.53 4.58 -7.78
N ASP A 138 -7.27 3.28 -7.85
CA ASP A 138 -8.12 2.34 -8.57
C ASP A 138 -9.50 2.23 -7.89
N GLN A 139 -10.50 1.89 -8.69
CA GLN A 139 -11.86 1.72 -8.17
C GLN A 139 -11.95 0.45 -7.29
N GLY A 140 -12.68 0.53 -6.18
CA GLY A 140 -12.99 -0.63 -5.34
C GLY A 140 -12.94 -0.39 -3.84
N GLY A 141 -12.23 0.61 -3.36
CA GLY A 141 -12.21 1.01 -1.94
C GLY A 141 -13.04 2.27 -1.67
N GLN A 142 -13.78 2.28 -0.56
CA GLN A 142 -14.38 3.51 -0.04
C GLN A 142 -13.31 4.29 0.68
N LEU A 143 -13.03 5.51 0.19
CA LEU A 143 -12.02 6.40 0.73
C LEU A 143 -12.65 7.39 1.71
N SER A 144 -12.00 7.63 2.85
CA SER A 144 -12.37 8.67 3.80
C SER A 144 -11.13 9.39 4.31
N TYR A 145 -11.09 10.70 4.23
CA TYR A 145 -10.06 11.52 4.88
C TYR A 145 -10.38 11.62 6.37
N GLU A 146 -9.42 11.25 7.21
CA GLU A 146 -9.59 11.16 8.66
C GLU A 146 -8.87 12.28 9.42
N GLY A 147 -8.21 13.21 8.69
CA GLY A 147 -7.53 14.36 9.29
C GLY A 147 -6.03 14.17 9.46
N ARG A 148 -5.50 14.74 10.56
CA ARG A 148 -4.08 14.65 10.94
C ARG A 148 -3.94 14.01 12.31
N LYS A 149 -2.85 13.29 12.51
CA LYS A 149 -2.45 12.78 13.82
C LYS A 149 -0.93 12.66 13.92
N PHE A 150 -0.43 12.59 15.12
CA PHE A 150 0.94 12.13 15.37
C PHE A 150 0.95 10.60 15.41
N LEU A 151 1.84 9.99 14.64
CA LEU A 151 2.14 8.57 14.74
C LEU A 151 2.90 8.31 16.05
N GLU A 152 2.96 7.07 16.48
CA GLU A 152 3.61 6.70 17.74
C GLU A 152 5.12 7.05 17.77
N ASN A 153 5.76 7.13 16.60
CA ASN A 153 7.14 7.61 16.47
C ASN A 153 7.29 9.15 16.50
N GLY A 154 6.20 9.89 16.77
CA GLY A 154 6.19 11.34 16.88
C GLY A 154 6.11 12.09 15.55
N VAL A 155 6.01 11.41 14.42
CA VAL A 155 5.87 12.04 13.10
C VAL A 155 4.41 12.43 12.86
N GLU A 156 4.16 13.70 12.47
CA GLU A 156 2.83 14.14 12.03
C GLU A 156 2.48 13.53 10.67
N ALA A 157 1.25 13.06 10.52
CA ALA A 157 0.75 12.50 9.28
C ALA A 157 -0.66 12.99 8.97
N GLU A 158 -0.95 13.28 7.70
CA GLU A 158 -2.31 13.26 7.15
C GLU A 158 -2.67 11.82 6.79
N TYR A 159 -3.93 11.41 7.00
CA TYR A 159 -4.26 10.03 6.73
C TYR A 159 -5.66 9.83 6.17
N ILE A 160 -5.78 8.74 5.44
CA ILE A 160 -7.03 8.26 4.87
C ILE A 160 -7.33 6.87 5.41
N ARG A 161 -8.62 6.55 5.45
CA ARG A 161 -9.14 5.20 5.68
C ARG A 161 -9.66 4.64 4.36
N VAL A 162 -9.42 3.34 4.14
CA VAL A 162 -9.88 2.59 2.97
C VAL A 162 -10.61 1.34 3.43
N GLU A 163 -11.84 1.18 2.97
CA GLU A 163 -12.70 0.03 3.28
C GLU A 163 -13.14 -0.64 1.98
N TYR A 164 -13.00 -1.97 1.91
CA TYR A 164 -13.36 -2.79 0.75
C TYR A 164 -14.72 -3.50 0.89
N GLY A 165 -15.54 -3.07 1.85
CA GLY A 165 -16.87 -3.58 2.12
C GLY A 165 -16.98 -4.40 3.41
N PRO A 166 -18.19 -4.86 3.74
CA PRO A 166 -18.47 -5.55 5.00
C PRO A 166 -17.62 -6.82 5.18
N GLY A 167 -17.02 -6.97 6.34
CA GLY A 167 -16.21 -8.15 6.71
C GLY A 167 -14.85 -8.23 6.00
N LYS A 168 -14.44 -7.19 5.32
CA LYS A 168 -13.08 -7.02 4.80
C LYS A 168 -12.24 -6.21 5.76
N ASP A 169 -10.91 -6.30 5.60
CA ASP A 169 -9.95 -5.56 6.39
C ASP A 169 -10.12 -4.06 6.18
N THR A 170 -9.90 -3.28 7.26
CA THR A 170 -9.85 -1.82 7.20
C THR A 170 -8.39 -1.39 7.17
N TRP A 171 -8.08 -0.48 6.27
CA TRP A 171 -6.74 0.03 6.04
C TRP A 171 -6.69 1.53 6.30
N TRP A 172 -5.57 2.01 6.87
CA TRP A 172 -5.22 3.43 6.97
C TRP A 172 -3.88 3.65 6.28
N TYR A 173 -3.77 4.76 5.54
CA TYR A 173 -2.57 5.18 4.84
C TYR A 173 -2.17 6.54 5.35
N TYR A 174 -0.91 6.67 5.74
CA TYR A 174 -0.32 7.83 6.39
C TYR A 174 0.61 8.54 5.44
N PHE A 175 0.43 9.83 5.25
CA PHE A 175 1.20 10.67 4.34
C PHE A 175 1.83 11.82 5.10
N ASP A 176 3.06 12.19 4.71
CA ASP A 176 3.70 13.41 5.20
C ASP A 176 2.87 14.64 4.79
N PRO A 177 2.49 15.53 5.71
CA PRO A 177 1.59 16.64 5.42
C PRO A 177 2.21 17.74 4.53
N HIS A 178 3.53 17.71 4.31
CA HIS A 178 4.27 18.70 3.54
C HIS A 178 4.76 18.14 2.22
N THR A 179 5.31 16.92 2.23
CA THR A 179 5.89 16.27 1.05
C THR A 179 4.93 15.31 0.36
N TYR A 180 3.85 14.89 1.02
CA TYR A 180 2.87 13.90 0.56
C TYR A 180 3.45 12.50 0.29
N ILE A 181 4.66 12.24 0.75
CA ILE A 181 5.28 10.91 0.70
C ILE A 181 4.51 9.97 1.63
N LEU A 182 4.32 8.72 1.19
CA LEU A 182 3.71 7.67 2.00
C LEU A 182 4.66 7.30 3.15
N LEU A 183 4.21 7.53 4.39
CA LEU A 183 4.98 7.28 5.63
C LEU A 183 4.73 5.88 6.19
N GLY A 184 3.61 5.27 5.81
CA GLY A 184 3.26 3.96 6.31
C GLY A 184 1.79 3.61 6.14
N THR A 185 1.46 2.43 6.57
CA THR A 185 0.12 1.87 6.49
C THR A 185 -0.24 1.16 7.79
N GLU A 186 -1.52 1.14 8.10
CA GLU A 186 -2.04 0.37 9.22
C GLU A 186 -3.19 -0.50 8.72
N VAL A 187 -3.32 -1.70 9.26
CA VAL A 187 -4.40 -2.61 8.89
C VAL A 187 -5.00 -3.26 10.12
N GLN A 188 -6.33 -3.25 10.17
CA GLN A 188 -7.10 -4.06 11.09
C GLN A 188 -7.50 -5.35 10.37
N LEU A 189 -6.88 -6.44 10.73
CA LEU A 189 -7.25 -7.80 10.34
C LEU A 189 -8.24 -8.38 11.36
N LYS A 190 -8.77 -9.57 11.05
CA LYS A 190 -9.77 -10.22 11.91
C LYS A 190 -9.27 -10.48 13.33
N ASP A 191 -8.02 -10.86 13.48
CA ASP A 191 -7.41 -11.36 14.71
C ASP A 191 -6.31 -10.45 15.27
N HIS A 192 -5.89 -9.43 14.54
CA HIS A 192 -4.84 -8.52 14.99
C HIS A 192 -4.81 -7.22 14.21
N ARG A 193 -4.04 -6.26 14.73
CA ARG A 193 -3.75 -4.98 14.09
C ARG A 193 -2.26 -4.85 13.84
N SER A 194 -1.90 -4.31 12.69
CA SER A 194 -0.49 -4.11 12.31
C SER A 194 -0.28 -2.69 11.80
N LEU A 195 0.80 -2.07 12.23
CA LEU A 195 1.27 -0.77 11.75
C LEU A 195 2.60 -0.96 11.04
N ILE A 196 2.67 -0.53 9.78
CA ILE A 196 3.85 -0.68 8.93
C ILE A 196 4.40 0.72 8.65
N TYR A 197 5.63 0.99 9.09
CA TYR A 197 6.34 2.24 8.79
C TYR A 197 7.18 2.09 7.53
N ASP A 198 7.11 3.09 6.65
CA ASP A 198 8.02 3.28 5.53
C ASP A 198 9.21 4.13 6.00
N LEU A 199 10.33 3.48 6.35
CA LEU A 199 11.50 4.14 6.91
C LEU A 199 12.37 4.79 5.84
N LYS A 200 12.37 4.22 4.63
CA LYS A 200 13.14 4.68 3.50
C LYS A 200 12.43 4.32 2.20
N SER A 201 12.40 5.25 1.28
CA SER A 201 11.97 5.02 -0.09
C SER A 201 13.14 4.63 -0.98
N GLU A 202 12.87 3.92 -2.08
CA GLU A 202 13.81 3.55 -3.12
C GLU A 202 13.36 4.17 -4.45
N GLN A 203 14.27 4.88 -5.10
CA GLN A 203 13.97 5.51 -6.39
C GLN A 203 14.47 4.65 -7.53
N ALA A 204 13.60 4.38 -8.50
CA ALA A 204 13.95 3.80 -9.78
C ALA A 204 13.40 4.67 -10.89
N ASP A 205 14.27 5.14 -11.77
CA ASP A 205 13.98 6.18 -12.75
C ASP A 205 13.27 7.39 -12.08
N ASN A 206 12.06 7.70 -12.53
CA ASN A 206 11.25 8.78 -11.96
C ASN A 206 10.17 8.29 -10.97
N LEU A 207 10.14 7.00 -10.63
CA LEU A 207 9.19 6.42 -9.68
C LEU A 207 9.83 6.21 -8.30
N LEU A 208 9.04 6.48 -7.26
CA LEU A 208 9.46 6.33 -5.87
C LEU A 208 8.69 5.17 -5.23
N PHE A 209 9.41 4.11 -4.85
CA PHE A 209 8.88 2.89 -4.26
C PHE A 209 9.19 2.79 -2.77
N HIS A 210 8.58 1.82 -2.10
CA HIS A 210 9.04 1.38 -0.78
C HIS A 210 10.50 0.92 -0.85
N GLY A 211 11.31 1.30 0.12
CA GLY A 211 12.68 0.82 0.28
C GLY A 211 12.83 -0.04 1.53
N THR A 212 12.85 0.57 2.71
CA THR A 212 12.94 -0.15 3.99
C THR A 212 11.67 0.07 4.79
N ARG A 213 11.10 -1.02 5.33
CA ARG A 213 9.85 -0.98 6.12
C ARG A 213 9.99 -1.83 7.38
N GLU A 214 9.26 -1.44 8.42
CA GLU A 214 9.04 -2.23 9.63
C GLU A 214 7.56 -2.44 9.87
N SER A 215 7.17 -3.67 10.19
CA SER A 215 5.79 -4.00 10.57
C SER A 215 5.75 -4.36 12.06
N TRP A 216 4.93 -3.63 12.78
CA TRP A 216 4.72 -3.81 14.21
C TRP A 216 3.34 -4.40 14.48
N ARG A 217 3.26 -5.34 15.38
CA ARG A 217 1.98 -5.65 16.03
C ARG A 217 1.65 -4.50 16.97
N VAL A 218 0.39 -4.07 16.93
CA VAL A 218 -0.10 -2.99 17.79
C VAL A 218 -1.36 -3.43 18.52
N ASP A 219 -1.61 -2.81 19.67
CA ASP A 219 -2.85 -2.99 20.40
C ASP A 219 -4.01 -2.18 19.77
N GLU A 220 -5.21 -2.27 20.36
CA GLU A 220 -6.39 -1.53 19.89
C GLU A 220 -6.21 0.00 19.92
N SER A 221 -5.33 0.50 20.79
CA SER A 221 -4.99 1.93 20.91
C SER A 221 -3.91 2.35 19.92
N GLY A 222 -3.29 1.41 19.19
CA GLY A 222 -2.22 1.66 18.22
C GLY A 222 -0.81 1.67 18.84
N ASN A 223 -0.64 1.29 20.12
CA ASN A 223 0.68 1.19 20.75
C ASN A 223 1.40 -0.06 20.26
N ARG A 224 2.71 0.05 20.00
CA ARG A 224 3.54 -1.07 19.55
C ARG A 224 3.66 -2.15 20.63
N LEU A 225 3.40 -3.40 20.25
CA LEU A 225 3.58 -4.58 21.10
C LEU A 225 4.94 -5.22 20.83
N PHE A 226 5.20 -5.58 19.56
CA PHE A 226 6.49 -6.14 19.14
C PHE A 226 6.70 -5.93 17.64
N LEU A 227 7.98 -5.92 17.22
CA LEU A 227 8.35 -5.90 15.81
C LEU A 227 8.04 -7.26 15.19
N ARG A 228 7.14 -7.26 14.21
CA ARG A 228 6.74 -8.50 13.51
C ARG A 228 7.60 -8.79 12.31
N ALA A 229 7.98 -7.75 11.55
CA ALA A 229 8.77 -7.95 10.34
C ALA A 229 9.60 -6.74 9.97
N GLU A 230 10.73 -7.01 9.32
CA GLU A 230 11.53 -6.05 8.55
C GLU A 230 11.45 -6.41 7.07
N TYR A 231 11.38 -5.38 6.21
CA TYR A 231 11.38 -5.54 4.76
C TYR A 231 12.39 -4.60 4.13
N ARG A 232 13.06 -5.08 3.05
CA ARG A 232 13.87 -4.25 2.16
C ARG A 232 13.49 -4.55 0.73
N TYR A 233 13.18 -3.49 -0.03
CA TYR A 233 12.89 -3.53 -1.46
C TYR A 233 14.06 -2.85 -2.18
N TYR A 234 14.64 -3.52 -3.17
CA TYR A 234 15.85 -3.03 -3.81
C TYR A 234 16.07 -3.67 -5.18
N ASN A 235 17.06 -3.18 -5.95
CA ASN A 235 17.39 -3.65 -7.30
C ASN A 235 16.17 -3.58 -8.23
N PHE A 236 15.52 -2.42 -8.27
CA PHE A 236 14.40 -2.21 -9.18
C PHE A 236 14.89 -2.09 -10.63
N GLU A 237 14.24 -2.82 -11.53
CA GLU A 237 14.38 -2.77 -12.98
C GLU A 237 13.00 -2.48 -13.58
N LEU A 238 12.87 -1.41 -14.37
CA LEU A 238 11.60 -0.96 -14.94
C LEU A 238 11.59 -1.20 -16.45
N VAL A 239 10.43 -1.58 -17.00
CA VAL A 239 10.21 -1.78 -18.45
C VAL A 239 9.05 -0.91 -18.89
N TYR A 240 9.28 -0.06 -19.91
CA TYR A 240 8.30 0.88 -20.48
C TYR A 240 7.83 0.47 -21.88
#